data_bab1b1542655808a1e0e2408fe34b517
#
_entry.id   bab1b1542655808a1e0e2408fe34b517
#
_cell.length_a   1.000
_cell.length_b   1.000
_cell.length_c   1.000
_cell.angle_alpha   90.00
_cell.angle_beta   90.00
_cell.angle_gamma   90.00
#
_symmetry.space_group_name_H-M   'P 1'
#
loop_
_entity.id
_entity.type
_entity.pdbx_description
1 polymer ?
#
loop_
_entity_poly.entity_id
_entity_poly.type
_entity_poly.pdbx_seq_one_letter_code
_entity_poly.pdbx_strand_id
1 'polypeptide(L)'
;FNLMLLRICLYLFLLFLPANYTITRSSFPLIPADPAAAMSSVCRQLYTDMQLDNVVDYTAFEQAITGSQAIERRNKDIITLIDFTKPSTEERLYVLDIRHKKLLFSSLVSHGKNSGGNYATSFSNKVNSYKSSLGFFVTENTYQGKNGYSLVLNGLEKGINDRAKERAIVVHGANYCSPSVAASAGRL
;
A
#
# COMPACT_ATOMS: atom_id res chain seq x y z
N PHE A 1 39.19 -63.81 -4.01
CA PHE A 1 38.53 -63.92 -5.38
C PHE A 1 37.24 -63.12 -5.38
N ASN A 2 37.16 -61.83 -5.40
CA ASN A 2 35.94 -61.14 -5.77
C ASN A 2 36.05 -59.59 -5.74
N LEU A 3 37.20 -59.03 -5.32
CA LEU A 3 37.34 -57.57 -5.28
C LEU A 3 37.87 -56.98 -6.59
N MET A 4 38.47 -57.78 -7.43
CA MET A 4 39.05 -57.33 -8.69
C MET A 4 38.02 -57.27 -9.83
N LEU A 5 36.99 -58.14 -9.82
CA LEU A 5 35.91 -58.13 -10.82
C LEU A 5 34.93 -56.95 -10.59
N LEU A 6 34.73 -56.50 -9.33
CA LEU A 6 33.83 -55.38 -9.03
C LEU A 6 34.40 -54.01 -9.47
N ARG A 7 35.74 -53.88 -9.49
CA ARG A 7 36.41 -52.67 -9.99
C ARG A 7 36.38 -52.52 -11.49
N ILE A 8 36.37 -53.63 -12.24
CA ILE A 8 36.32 -53.61 -13.70
C ILE A 8 34.92 -53.29 -14.21
N CYS A 9 33.85 -53.73 -13.51
CA CYS A 9 32.47 -53.35 -13.85
C CYS A 9 32.19 -51.87 -13.59
N LEU A 10 32.83 -51.24 -12.60
CA LEU A 10 32.60 -49.82 -12.32
C LEU A 10 33.23 -48.88 -13.35
N TYR A 11 34.35 -49.29 -13.96
CA TYR A 11 35.01 -48.52 -15.03
C TYR A 11 34.34 -48.63 -16.40
N LEU A 12 33.64 -49.74 -16.67
CA LEU A 12 32.90 -49.93 -17.94
C LEU A 12 31.59 -49.19 -17.98
N PHE A 13 31.00 -48.80 -16.83
CA PHE A 13 29.76 -48.02 -16.77
C PHE A 13 29.97 -46.51 -16.94
N LEU A 14 31.22 -46.05 -16.79
CA LEU A 14 31.56 -44.61 -16.99
C LEU A 14 31.84 -44.25 -18.49
N LEU A 15 31.97 -45.24 -19.38
CA LEU A 15 32.29 -45.01 -20.76
C LEU A 15 31.06 -44.96 -21.70
N PHE A 16 29.87 -45.20 -21.20
CA PHE A 16 28.61 -45.17 -21.98
C PHE A 16 27.62 -44.06 -21.56
N LEU A 17 28.11 -42.95 -21.04
CA LEU A 17 27.27 -41.75 -20.92
C LEU A 17 27.27 -41.09 -22.30
N PRO A 18 26.10 -40.92 -22.94
CA PRO A 18 26.03 -40.22 -24.23
C PRO A 18 26.51 -38.79 -24.01
N ALA A 19 27.38 -38.33 -24.94
CA ALA A 19 28.02 -37.01 -24.91
C ALA A 19 27.03 -35.81 -25.16
N ASN A 20 25.74 -35.98 -24.91
CA ASN A 20 24.69 -34.98 -25.11
C ASN A 20 23.84 -34.76 -23.86
N TYR A 21 24.44 -34.74 -22.65
CA TYR A 21 23.74 -34.19 -21.51
C TYR A 21 23.88 -32.66 -21.54
N THR A 22 22.99 -32.00 -22.26
CA THR A 22 22.78 -30.56 -22.15
C THR A 22 22.25 -30.32 -20.73
N ILE A 23 23.12 -29.87 -19.83
CA ILE A 23 22.70 -29.28 -18.56
C ILE A 23 21.91 -28.03 -18.93
N THR A 24 20.59 -28.17 -19.04
CA THR A 24 19.71 -27.02 -19.01
C THR A 24 19.96 -26.36 -17.66
N ARG A 25 20.66 -25.23 -17.65
CA ARG A 25 20.70 -24.35 -16.49
C ARG A 25 19.24 -24.00 -16.17
N SER A 26 18.70 -24.68 -15.19
CA SER A 26 17.48 -24.24 -14.53
C SER A 26 17.80 -22.81 -14.08
N SER A 27 17.18 -21.83 -14.71
CA SER A 27 17.22 -20.45 -14.24
C SER A 27 16.43 -20.42 -12.94
N PHE A 28 17.11 -20.66 -11.80
CA PHE A 28 16.54 -20.28 -10.53
C PHE A 28 16.24 -18.80 -10.60
N PRO A 29 15.03 -18.37 -10.23
CA PRO A 29 14.75 -16.95 -10.15
C PRO A 29 15.80 -16.35 -9.21
N LEU A 30 16.58 -15.38 -9.72
CA LEU A 30 17.54 -14.65 -8.91
C LEU A 30 16.74 -13.98 -7.79
N ILE A 31 16.91 -14.45 -6.55
CA ILE A 31 16.42 -13.76 -5.37
C ILE A 31 17.16 -12.42 -5.38
N PRO A 32 16.46 -11.29 -5.41
CA PRO A 32 17.14 -10.01 -5.36
C PRO A 32 18.01 -9.96 -4.10
N ALA A 33 19.27 -9.66 -4.27
CA ALA A 33 20.20 -9.55 -3.15
C ALA A 33 19.89 -8.30 -2.28
N ASP A 34 19.09 -7.37 -2.82
CA ASP A 34 18.63 -6.16 -2.15
C ASP A 34 17.19 -6.33 -1.65
N PRO A 35 16.95 -6.27 -0.31
CA PRO A 35 15.61 -6.35 0.27
C PRO A 35 14.65 -5.26 -0.26
N ALA A 36 15.16 -4.07 -0.60
CA ALA A 36 14.34 -3.00 -1.16
C ALA A 36 13.85 -3.35 -2.58
N ALA A 37 14.72 -3.89 -3.42
CA ALA A 37 14.34 -4.36 -4.76
C ALA A 37 13.35 -5.55 -4.69
N ALA A 38 13.51 -6.44 -3.71
CA ALA A 38 12.58 -7.53 -3.47
C ALA A 38 11.19 -6.99 -3.08
N MET A 39 11.13 -6.03 -2.16
CA MET A 39 9.87 -5.40 -1.74
C MET A 39 9.20 -4.67 -2.90
N SER A 40 9.93 -3.90 -3.70
CA SER A 40 9.40 -3.21 -4.87
C SER A 40 8.80 -4.19 -5.89
N SER A 41 9.45 -5.34 -6.13
CA SER A 41 8.90 -6.38 -7.01
C SER A 41 7.60 -6.99 -6.48
N VAL A 42 7.51 -7.22 -5.18
CA VAL A 42 6.28 -7.70 -4.51
C VAL A 42 5.16 -6.66 -4.62
N CYS A 43 5.46 -5.38 -4.37
CA CYS A 43 4.49 -4.29 -4.51
C CYS A 43 3.99 -4.19 -5.95
N ARG A 44 4.87 -4.30 -6.94
CA ARG A 44 4.50 -4.25 -8.37
C ARG A 44 3.57 -5.40 -8.74
N GLN A 45 3.90 -6.62 -8.32
CA GLN A 45 3.06 -7.78 -8.59
C GLN A 45 1.67 -7.62 -7.94
N LEU A 46 1.63 -7.19 -6.67
CA LEU A 46 0.38 -6.96 -5.95
C LEU A 46 -0.49 -5.90 -6.63
N TYR A 47 0.11 -4.79 -7.05
CA TYR A 47 -0.56 -3.71 -7.77
C TYR A 47 -1.21 -4.20 -9.06
N THR A 48 -0.48 -5.00 -9.85
CA THR A 48 -0.98 -5.62 -11.09
C THR A 48 -2.10 -6.62 -10.81
N ASP A 49 -1.91 -7.50 -9.82
CA ASP A 49 -2.92 -8.50 -9.44
C ASP A 49 -4.23 -7.84 -8.96
N MET A 50 -4.15 -6.67 -8.34
CA MET A 50 -5.29 -5.86 -7.90
C MET A 50 -5.92 -5.02 -9.02
N GLN A 51 -5.33 -5.00 -10.23
CA GLN A 51 -5.78 -4.24 -11.39
C GLN A 51 -5.93 -2.73 -11.09
N LEU A 52 -4.93 -2.15 -10.40
CA LEU A 52 -4.98 -0.76 -9.94
C LEU A 52 -4.46 0.25 -10.98
N ASP A 53 -4.03 -0.20 -12.16
CA ASP A 53 -3.57 0.66 -13.24
C ASP A 53 -4.63 1.72 -13.59
N ASN A 54 -4.20 2.98 -13.69
CA ASN A 54 -5.05 4.16 -13.94
C ASN A 54 -6.10 4.47 -12.86
N VAL A 55 -6.11 3.74 -11.75
CA VAL A 55 -7.01 4.00 -10.60
C VAL A 55 -6.23 4.61 -9.44
N VAL A 56 -5.17 3.94 -9.02
CA VAL A 56 -4.31 4.36 -7.90
C VAL A 56 -2.91 4.66 -8.43
N ASP A 57 -2.31 5.77 -8.02
CA ASP A 57 -0.90 6.04 -8.33
C ASP A 57 0.00 4.95 -7.73
N TYR A 58 0.90 4.39 -8.55
CA TYR A 58 1.76 3.30 -8.10
C TYR A 58 2.71 3.73 -6.98
N THR A 59 3.24 4.96 -7.04
CA THR A 59 4.16 5.46 -6.02
C THR A 59 3.46 5.59 -4.67
N ALA A 60 2.24 6.13 -4.66
CA ALA A 60 1.42 6.22 -3.46
C ALA A 60 1.07 4.83 -2.90
N PHE A 61 0.73 3.87 -3.78
CA PHE A 61 0.47 2.49 -3.39
C PHE A 61 1.72 1.83 -2.77
N GLU A 62 2.87 1.90 -3.44
CA GLU A 62 4.13 1.31 -2.97
C GLU A 62 4.55 1.89 -1.61
N GLN A 63 4.43 3.21 -1.43
CA GLN A 63 4.69 3.87 -0.14
C GLN A 63 3.74 3.37 0.96
N ALA A 64 2.44 3.23 0.66
CA ALA A 64 1.45 2.73 1.61
C ALA A 64 1.75 1.29 2.03
N ILE A 65 2.05 0.39 1.07
CA ILE A 65 2.38 -1.01 1.36
C ILE A 65 3.67 -1.10 2.16
N THR A 66 4.75 -0.48 1.68
CA THR A 66 6.08 -0.55 2.31
C THR A 66 6.06 0.03 3.72
N GLY A 67 5.51 1.23 3.90
CA GLY A 67 5.43 1.88 5.21
C GLY A 67 4.53 1.13 6.18
N SER A 68 3.47 0.49 5.70
CA SER A 68 2.56 -0.30 6.53
C SER A 68 3.20 -1.54 7.16
N GLN A 69 4.33 -2.04 6.63
CA GLN A 69 5.03 -3.21 7.17
C GLN A 69 5.60 -2.94 8.58
N ALA A 70 6.03 -1.70 8.84
CA ALA A 70 6.59 -1.29 10.12
C ALA A 70 5.54 -0.98 11.19
N ILE A 71 4.24 -1.03 10.85
CA ILE A 71 3.16 -0.64 11.75
C ILE A 71 2.56 -1.87 12.43
N GLU A 72 2.56 -1.89 13.76
CA GLU A 72 1.78 -2.83 14.54
C GLU A 72 0.30 -2.46 14.47
N ARG A 73 -0.52 -3.34 13.92
CA ARG A 73 -1.97 -3.14 13.76
C ARG A 73 -2.74 -4.45 13.87
N ARG A 74 -4.01 -4.37 14.28
CA ARG A 74 -4.86 -5.55 14.44
C ARG A 74 -5.21 -6.20 13.10
N ASN A 75 -5.64 -5.41 12.13
CA ASN A 75 -5.95 -5.88 10.79
C ASN A 75 -4.87 -5.40 9.81
N LYS A 76 -4.07 -6.33 9.32
CA LYS A 76 -3.01 -6.07 8.33
C LYS A 76 -3.50 -6.19 6.89
N ASP A 77 -4.71 -6.69 6.70
CA ASP A 77 -5.24 -7.01 5.38
C ASP A 77 -5.92 -5.80 4.71
N ILE A 78 -6.43 -4.84 5.52
CA ILE A 78 -7.12 -3.67 5.00
C ILE A 78 -6.26 -2.41 5.16
N ILE A 79 -6.05 -1.72 4.04
CA ILE A 79 -5.36 -0.43 3.99
C ILE A 79 -6.30 0.61 3.38
N THR A 80 -6.38 1.80 4.00
CA THR A 80 -7.00 2.96 3.37
C THR A 80 -5.90 3.91 2.93
N LEU A 81 -5.85 4.20 1.63
CA LEU A 81 -4.92 5.15 1.02
C LEU A 81 -5.69 6.41 0.62
N ILE A 82 -5.16 7.58 0.99
CA ILE A 82 -5.63 8.87 0.50
C ILE A 82 -4.48 9.53 -0.25
N ASP A 83 -4.68 9.72 -1.54
CA ASP A 83 -3.69 10.34 -2.42
C ASP A 83 -3.97 11.86 -2.57
N PHE A 84 -3.30 12.66 -1.75
CA PHE A 84 -3.41 14.11 -1.80
C PHE A 84 -2.66 14.77 -2.97
N THR A 85 -1.98 14.02 -3.83
CA THR A 85 -1.43 14.54 -5.09
C THR A 85 -2.53 14.77 -6.13
N LYS A 86 -3.66 14.06 -5.99
CA LYS A 86 -4.86 14.23 -6.84
C LYS A 86 -5.73 15.40 -6.35
N PRO A 87 -6.48 16.05 -7.24
CA PRO A 87 -7.42 17.09 -6.85
C PRO A 87 -8.57 16.55 -6.02
N SER A 88 -9.20 17.38 -5.20
CA SER A 88 -10.33 16.97 -4.35
C SER A 88 -11.59 16.61 -5.14
N THR A 89 -11.67 17.03 -6.38
CA THR A 89 -12.76 16.74 -7.32
C THR A 89 -12.68 15.38 -7.98
N GLU A 90 -11.59 14.63 -7.74
CA GLU A 90 -11.42 13.25 -8.19
C GLU A 90 -11.44 12.27 -7.01
N GLU A 91 -11.79 11.02 -7.31
CA GLU A 91 -11.65 9.96 -6.33
C GLU A 91 -10.18 9.76 -5.99
N ARG A 92 -9.86 9.90 -4.71
CA ARG A 92 -8.50 9.84 -4.18
C ARG A 92 -8.39 9.17 -2.81
N LEU A 93 -9.53 8.62 -2.31
CA LEU A 93 -9.56 7.72 -1.16
C LEU A 93 -9.86 6.32 -1.68
N TYR A 94 -9.03 5.35 -1.30
CA TYR A 94 -9.13 3.96 -1.72
C TYR A 94 -9.06 3.04 -0.51
N VAL A 95 -9.98 2.09 -0.41
CA VAL A 95 -9.94 1.03 0.61
C VAL A 95 -9.54 -0.26 -0.09
N LEU A 96 -8.39 -0.80 0.29
CA LEU A 96 -7.72 -1.92 -0.34
C LEU A 96 -7.74 -3.14 0.58
N ASP A 97 -8.26 -4.27 0.09
CA ASP A 97 -8.10 -5.58 0.71
C ASP A 97 -6.87 -6.26 0.10
N ILE A 98 -5.77 -6.21 0.84
CA ILE A 98 -4.47 -6.72 0.40
C ILE A 98 -4.49 -8.24 0.33
N ARG A 99 -5.17 -8.89 1.28
CA ARG A 99 -5.25 -10.35 1.36
C ARG A 99 -6.00 -10.95 0.18
N HIS A 100 -7.15 -10.36 -0.17
CA HIS A 100 -7.99 -10.84 -1.27
C HIS A 100 -7.70 -10.12 -2.59
N LYS A 101 -6.70 -9.21 -2.61
CA LYS A 101 -6.27 -8.45 -3.79
C LYS A 101 -7.42 -7.70 -4.46
N LYS A 102 -8.18 -6.92 -3.66
CA LYS A 102 -9.38 -6.20 -4.14
C LYS A 102 -9.35 -4.73 -3.74
N LEU A 103 -9.75 -3.87 -4.65
CA LEU A 103 -10.22 -2.53 -4.34
C LEU A 103 -11.66 -2.65 -3.82
N LEU A 104 -11.87 -2.37 -2.53
CA LEU A 104 -13.20 -2.45 -1.91
C LEU A 104 -14.03 -1.20 -2.15
N PHE A 105 -13.41 -0.02 -2.02
CA PHE A 105 -14.07 1.26 -2.18
C PHE A 105 -13.11 2.27 -2.80
N SER A 106 -13.68 3.15 -3.63
CA SER A 106 -13.06 4.38 -4.09
C SER A 106 -14.04 5.54 -3.82
N SER A 107 -13.53 6.70 -3.41
CA SER A 107 -14.38 7.83 -3.06
C SER A 107 -13.67 9.16 -3.17
N LEU A 108 -14.48 10.21 -3.30
CA LEU A 108 -14.06 11.57 -3.04
C LEU A 108 -13.70 11.74 -1.56
N VAL A 109 -12.73 12.60 -1.28
CA VAL A 109 -12.40 13.02 0.08
C VAL A 109 -11.95 14.47 0.09
N SER A 110 -12.53 15.28 0.99
CA SER A 110 -12.10 16.67 1.20
C SER A 110 -10.82 16.71 2.03
N HIS A 111 -10.14 17.85 2.02
CA HIS A 111 -9.02 18.15 2.90
C HIS A 111 -9.33 19.36 3.79
N GLY A 112 -8.50 19.60 4.80
CA GLY A 112 -8.69 20.72 5.72
C GLY A 112 -8.74 22.06 4.99
N LYS A 113 -9.65 22.94 5.38
CA LYS A 113 -9.95 24.21 4.69
C LYS A 113 -8.72 25.10 4.45
N ASN A 114 -7.68 24.96 5.27
CA ASN A 114 -6.43 25.70 5.13
C ASN A 114 -5.32 24.87 4.44
N SER A 115 -5.63 23.67 3.94
CA SER A 115 -4.65 22.83 3.23
C SER A 115 -4.46 23.25 1.78
N GLY A 116 -5.39 23.96 1.17
CA GLY A 116 -5.30 24.41 -0.21
C GLY A 116 -6.67 24.67 -0.85
N GLY A 117 -6.66 24.82 -2.16
CA GLY A 117 -7.85 24.95 -3.00
C GLY A 117 -8.39 23.58 -3.43
N ASN A 118 -8.32 23.30 -4.76
CA ASN A 118 -8.67 21.97 -5.27
C ASN A 118 -7.60 20.93 -4.91
N TYR A 119 -6.34 21.34 -4.83
CA TYR A 119 -5.21 20.49 -4.39
C TYR A 119 -4.82 20.80 -2.96
N ALA A 120 -4.50 19.77 -2.19
CA ALA A 120 -3.92 19.93 -0.87
C ALA A 120 -2.40 20.19 -1.00
N THR A 121 -1.98 21.40 -0.70
CA THR A 121 -0.58 21.86 -0.86
C THR A 121 0.09 22.19 0.47
N SER A 122 -0.66 22.20 1.58
CA SER A 122 -0.15 22.59 2.89
C SER A 122 -0.73 21.70 4.00
N PHE A 123 0.15 21.17 4.83
CA PHE A 123 -0.17 20.20 5.88
C PHE A 123 0.35 20.68 7.24
N SER A 124 -0.24 20.23 8.33
CA SER A 124 0.18 20.66 9.67
C SER A 124 -0.27 19.69 10.75
N ASN A 125 0.54 19.56 11.80
CA ASN A 125 0.21 18.86 13.03
C ASN A 125 -0.23 19.84 14.17
N LYS A 126 -0.28 21.15 13.90
CA LYS A 126 -0.65 22.15 14.90
C LYS A 126 -2.16 22.15 15.17
N VAL A 127 -2.54 22.20 16.44
CA VAL A 127 -3.93 22.40 16.86
C VAL A 127 -4.47 23.70 16.27
N ASN A 128 -5.74 23.71 15.88
CA ASN A 128 -6.42 24.84 15.26
C ASN A 128 -5.83 25.34 13.92
N SER A 129 -4.93 24.55 13.29
CA SER A 129 -4.43 24.90 11.95
C SER A 129 -5.48 24.77 10.85
N TYR A 130 -6.50 23.94 11.07
CA TYR A 130 -7.52 23.57 10.06
C TYR A 130 -6.91 22.98 8.78
N LYS A 131 -5.72 22.37 8.90
CA LYS A 131 -5.02 21.68 7.82
C LYS A 131 -5.09 20.17 8.02
N SER A 132 -5.09 19.42 6.95
CA SER A 132 -4.85 17.97 6.99
C SER A 132 -3.43 17.68 7.48
N SER A 133 -3.19 16.47 7.96
CA SER A 133 -1.85 15.93 8.23
C SER A 133 -1.55 14.81 7.26
N LEU A 134 -0.27 14.68 6.90
CA LEU A 134 0.25 13.53 6.15
C LEU A 134 0.65 12.39 7.09
N GLY A 135 1.02 11.27 6.51
CA GLY A 135 1.64 10.14 7.18
C GLY A 135 0.67 9.01 7.51
N PHE A 136 1.13 8.12 8.40
CA PHE A 136 0.42 6.91 8.74
C PHE A 136 -0.46 7.08 9.97
N PHE A 137 -1.64 6.45 9.89
CA PHE A 137 -2.63 6.45 10.96
C PHE A 137 -3.11 5.03 11.23
N VAL A 138 -3.50 4.76 12.46
CA VAL A 138 -4.29 3.59 12.82
C VAL A 138 -5.71 4.04 13.12
N THR A 139 -6.69 3.33 12.58
CA THR A 139 -8.10 3.53 12.91
C THR A 139 -8.40 2.96 14.28
N GLU A 140 -9.18 3.70 15.07
CA GLU A 140 -9.59 3.26 16.40
C GLU A 140 -11.11 3.02 16.47
N ASN A 141 -11.74 3.41 17.55
CA ASN A 141 -13.18 3.27 17.76
C ASN A 141 -13.98 4.21 16.84
N THR A 142 -15.21 3.82 16.60
CA THR A 142 -16.23 4.66 15.98
C THR A 142 -17.12 5.29 17.04
N TYR A 143 -17.74 6.42 16.70
CA TYR A 143 -18.70 7.10 17.55
C TYR A 143 -19.75 7.83 16.73
N GLN A 144 -20.90 8.11 17.32
CA GLN A 144 -21.93 8.97 16.74
C GLN A 144 -21.69 10.41 17.21
N GLY A 145 -21.24 11.27 16.31
CA GLY A 145 -20.91 12.66 16.60
C GLY A 145 -21.80 13.67 15.89
N LYS A 146 -21.43 14.94 15.95
CA LYS A 146 -22.14 16.04 15.27
C LYS A 146 -22.23 15.83 13.73
N ASN A 147 -21.21 15.20 13.17
CA ASN A 147 -21.12 14.92 11.73
C ASN A 147 -21.61 13.50 11.37
N GLY A 148 -22.37 12.86 12.26
CA GLY A 148 -22.85 11.49 12.09
C GLY A 148 -21.82 10.45 12.54
N TYR A 149 -21.91 9.26 11.95
CA TYR A 149 -21.02 8.14 12.25
C TYR A 149 -19.59 8.46 11.83
N SER A 150 -18.68 8.42 12.78
CA SER A 150 -17.31 8.90 12.64
C SER A 150 -16.32 7.86 13.13
N LEU A 151 -15.16 7.75 12.46
CA LEU A 151 -14.06 6.86 12.77
C LEU A 151 -12.84 7.67 13.23
N VAL A 152 -12.36 7.39 14.43
CA VAL A 152 -11.20 8.07 15.02
C VAL A 152 -9.91 7.61 14.37
N LEU A 153 -9.03 8.56 14.06
CA LEU A 153 -7.69 8.32 13.55
C LEU A 153 -6.63 8.67 14.59
N ASN A 154 -5.72 7.73 14.84
CA ASN A 154 -4.54 7.94 15.68
C ASN A 154 -3.30 8.04 14.79
N GLY A 155 -2.63 9.20 14.79
CA GLY A 155 -1.42 9.45 14.02
C GLY A 155 -0.21 8.80 14.68
N LEU A 156 0.67 8.19 13.89
CA LEU A 156 1.77 7.37 14.37
C LEU A 156 3.13 8.08 14.32
N GLU A 157 3.22 9.24 13.69
CA GLU A 157 4.49 9.88 13.37
C GLU A 157 4.66 11.17 14.16
N LYS A 158 5.63 11.14 15.10
CA LYS A 158 5.91 12.27 16.01
C LYS A 158 6.26 13.55 15.22
N GLY A 159 5.56 14.64 15.56
CA GLY A 159 5.73 15.95 14.92
C GLY A 159 5.00 16.09 13.59
N ILE A 160 4.53 15.00 12.97
CA ILE A 160 3.84 14.97 11.67
C ILE A 160 2.33 14.85 11.83
N ASN A 161 1.86 13.86 12.62
CA ASN A 161 0.44 13.59 12.80
C ASN A 161 0.08 13.03 14.20
N ASP A 162 1.03 12.91 15.12
CA ASP A 162 0.82 12.37 16.48
C ASP A 162 -0.22 13.13 17.31
N ARG A 163 -0.60 14.33 16.88
CA ARG A 163 -1.69 15.12 17.51
C ARG A 163 -3.04 14.94 16.83
N ALA A 164 -3.20 13.95 15.94
CA ALA A 164 -4.43 13.75 15.19
C ALA A 164 -5.67 13.60 16.10
N LYS A 165 -5.59 12.81 17.16
CA LYS A 165 -6.70 12.65 18.13
C LYS A 165 -7.04 13.96 18.84
N GLU A 166 -6.05 14.69 19.34
CA GLU A 166 -6.23 16.01 19.98
C GLU A 166 -6.89 17.01 19.02
N ARG A 167 -6.60 16.89 17.73
CA ARG A 167 -7.13 17.74 16.67
C ARG A 167 -8.47 17.28 16.13
N ALA A 168 -9.03 16.18 16.65
CA ALA A 168 -10.25 15.55 16.18
C ALA A 168 -10.21 15.21 14.67
N ILE A 169 -9.07 14.70 14.20
CA ILE A 169 -8.96 14.18 12.83
C ILE A 169 -9.67 12.82 12.78
N VAL A 170 -10.71 12.75 11.99
CA VAL A 170 -11.60 11.60 11.88
C VAL A 170 -12.04 11.38 10.43
N VAL A 171 -12.51 10.19 10.10
CA VAL A 171 -13.23 9.92 8.85
C VAL A 171 -14.72 9.92 9.16
N HIS A 172 -15.49 10.71 8.43
CA HIS A 172 -16.95 10.76 8.51
C HIS A 172 -17.55 11.10 7.16
N GLY A 173 -18.82 10.75 6.95
CA GLY A 173 -19.58 11.21 5.78
C GLY A 173 -19.91 12.70 5.87
N ALA A 174 -19.94 13.37 4.72
CA ALA A 174 -20.31 14.79 4.65
C ALA A 174 -21.04 15.12 3.36
N ASN A 175 -22.16 15.83 3.47
CA ASN A 175 -22.98 16.22 2.29
C ASN A 175 -22.19 17.10 1.32
N TYR A 176 -21.23 17.90 1.82
CA TYR A 176 -20.38 18.72 0.96
C TYR A 176 -19.31 17.90 0.20
N CYS A 177 -19.05 16.67 0.60
CA CYS A 177 -18.13 15.78 -0.09
C CYS A 177 -18.90 14.90 -1.09
N SER A 178 -19.37 15.52 -2.17
CA SER A 178 -20.22 14.86 -3.18
C SER A 178 -19.83 15.28 -4.60
N PRO A 179 -20.12 14.46 -5.62
CA PRO A 179 -19.87 14.81 -7.02
C PRO A 179 -20.54 16.12 -7.46
N SER A 180 -21.74 16.42 -6.97
CA SER A 180 -22.46 17.63 -7.29
C SER A 180 -21.77 18.88 -6.74
N VAL A 181 -21.26 18.82 -5.50
CA VAL A 181 -20.49 19.93 -4.91
C VAL A 181 -19.15 20.08 -5.60
N ALA A 182 -18.45 18.97 -5.87
CA ALA A 182 -17.20 18.99 -6.63
C ALA A 182 -17.36 19.68 -7.99
N ALA A 183 -18.42 19.34 -8.75
CA ALA A 183 -18.71 19.94 -10.04
C ALA A 183 -19.07 21.42 -9.95
N SER A 184 -19.86 21.83 -8.96
CA SER A 184 -20.34 23.24 -8.84
C SER A 184 -19.30 24.16 -8.20
N ALA A 185 -18.54 23.69 -7.21
CA ALA A 185 -17.57 24.51 -6.48
C ALA A 185 -16.13 24.40 -7.02
N GLY A 186 -15.85 23.40 -7.88
CA GLY A 186 -14.51 23.11 -8.40
C GLY A 186 -13.52 22.62 -7.35
N ARG A 187 -14.02 22.26 -6.15
CA ARG A 187 -13.23 21.72 -5.02
C ARG A 187 -14.14 21.11 -3.94
N LEU A 188 -13.53 20.34 -3.04
CA LEU A 188 -14.13 19.81 -1.82
C LEU A 188 -13.32 20.21 -0.58
#